data_eb4013784095302df56ed9d2156fab97
#
_entry.id   eb4013784095302df56ed9d2156fab97
#
_cell.length_a   1.000
_cell.length_b   1.000
_cell.length_c   1.000
_cell.angle_alpha   90.00
_cell.angle_beta   90.00
_cell.angle_gamma   90.00
#
_symmetry.space_group_name_H-M   'P 1'
#
loop_
_entity.id
_entity.type
_entity.pdbx_description
1 polymer ?
#
loop_
_entity_poly.entity_id
_entity_poly.type
_entity_poly.pdbx_seq_one_letter_code
_entity_poly.pdbx_strand_id
1 'polypeptide(L)'
;MKQELKEKLLLLADKYEVEEFIMDDPIQFPHRYTDKADIEISGLIASWIATGNRKAIIKSGDRIDHELFLNAPYRYILSEEWRKYRGVTSSFYRYYSWNDFYILCQTLYAAYREHGDLESYLCHSLSSGTPLERLQSVFGHINGMPALSSASEAKKMCMFLRWMIRRDSCVDFGIWQKFHPREL
;
A
#
# COMPACT_ATOMS: atom_id res chain seq x y z
N MET A 1 -11.19 -29.38 -15.86
CA MET A 1 -10.29 -28.63 -14.96
C MET A 1 -10.17 -27.14 -15.30
N LYS A 2 -9.79 -26.74 -16.52
CA LYS A 2 -9.68 -25.28 -16.86
C LYS A 2 -11.02 -24.54 -16.79
N GLN A 3 -12.13 -25.15 -17.25
CA GLN A 3 -13.46 -24.51 -17.27
C GLN A 3 -14.01 -24.36 -15.84
N GLU A 4 -13.94 -25.38 -15.03
CA GLU A 4 -14.39 -25.34 -13.63
C GLU A 4 -13.61 -24.32 -12.80
N LEU A 5 -12.28 -24.16 -13.05
CA LEU A 5 -11.46 -23.14 -12.41
C LEU A 5 -11.90 -21.73 -12.83
N LYS A 6 -12.20 -21.53 -14.12
CA LYS A 6 -12.69 -20.26 -14.65
C LYS A 6 -14.03 -19.87 -13.99
N GLU A 7 -14.97 -20.80 -13.91
CA GLU A 7 -16.28 -20.58 -13.28
C GLU A 7 -16.13 -20.22 -11.79
N LYS A 8 -15.25 -20.92 -11.06
CA LYS A 8 -14.91 -20.59 -9.67
C LYS A 8 -14.31 -19.18 -9.54
N LEU A 9 -13.41 -18.78 -10.43
CA LEU A 9 -12.80 -17.45 -10.39
C LEU A 9 -13.82 -16.34 -10.70
N LEU A 10 -14.74 -16.59 -11.62
CA LEU A 10 -15.83 -15.64 -11.92
C LEU A 10 -16.77 -15.48 -10.72
N LEU A 11 -17.18 -16.58 -10.07
CA LEU A 11 -18.00 -16.53 -8.86
C LEU A 11 -17.30 -15.76 -7.71
N LEU A 12 -15.98 -15.92 -7.58
CA LEU A 12 -15.21 -15.17 -6.59
C LEU A 12 -15.10 -13.68 -6.96
N ALA A 13 -14.93 -13.38 -8.25
CA ALA A 13 -14.93 -12.00 -8.72
C ALA A 13 -16.29 -11.34 -8.41
N ASP A 14 -17.41 -11.94 -8.79
CA ASP A 14 -18.76 -11.43 -8.51
C ASP A 14 -19.00 -11.21 -7.01
N LYS A 15 -18.41 -12.04 -6.16
CA LYS A 15 -18.54 -11.94 -4.70
C LYS A 15 -17.72 -10.81 -4.07
N TYR A 16 -16.55 -10.51 -4.62
CA TYR A 16 -15.59 -9.58 -4.01
C TYR A 16 -15.42 -8.28 -4.80
N GLU A 17 -15.93 -8.19 -6.01
CA GLU A 17 -15.95 -7.00 -6.84
C GLU A 17 -17.26 -6.22 -6.61
N VAL A 18 -17.50 -5.83 -5.36
CA VAL A 18 -18.71 -5.12 -4.91
C VAL A 18 -18.33 -4.05 -3.91
N GLU A 19 -19.05 -2.93 -3.89
CA GLU A 19 -18.76 -1.80 -2.99
C GLU A 19 -18.83 -2.19 -1.51
N GLU A 20 -19.70 -3.11 -1.15
CA GLU A 20 -19.85 -3.62 0.22
C GLU A 20 -18.56 -4.28 0.75
N PHE A 21 -17.73 -4.83 -0.16
CA PHE A 21 -16.45 -5.40 0.21
C PHE A 21 -15.49 -4.37 0.81
N ILE A 22 -15.57 -3.13 0.36
CA ILE A 22 -14.68 -2.04 0.80
C ILE A 22 -14.81 -1.82 2.30
N MET A 23 -16.02 -1.85 2.85
CA MET A 23 -16.31 -1.51 4.25
C MET A 23 -15.59 -2.42 5.26
N ASP A 24 -15.36 -3.66 4.90
CA ASP A 24 -14.78 -4.67 5.79
C ASP A 24 -13.30 -4.99 5.45
N ASP A 25 -12.71 -4.32 4.48
CA ASP A 25 -11.34 -4.59 4.02
C ASP A 25 -10.41 -3.39 4.29
N PRO A 26 -9.10 -3.58 4.47
CA PRO A 26 -8.15 -2.48 4.62
C PRO A 26 -8.15 -1.45 3.49
N ILE A 27 -8.66 -1.80 2.31
CA ILE A 27 -8.82 -0.85 1.20
C ILE A 27 -9.78 0.31 1.55
N GLN A 28 -10.62 0.17 2.57
CA GLN A 28 -11.48 1.26 3.06
C GLN A 28 -10.71 2.53 3.42
N PHE A 29 -9.45 2.40 3.86
CA PHE A 29 -8.66 3.56 4.28
C PHE A 29 -8.32 4.49 3.12
N PRO A 30 -7.70 4.04 2.01
CA PRO A 30 -7.49 4.91 0.87
C PRO A 30 -8.80 5.39 0.22
N HIS A 31 -9.93 4.68 0.36
CA HIS A 31 -11.25 5.16 -0.10
C HIS A 31 -11.80 6.38 0.67
N ARG A 32 -11.19 6.77 1.78
CA ARG A 32 -11.55 7.99 2.51
C ARG A 32 -11.04 9.27 1.84
N TYR A 33 -10.19 9.14 0.83
CA TYR A 33 -9.48 10.23 0.18
C TYR A 33 -9.82 10.34 -1.31
N THR A 34 -9.64 11.53 -1.85
CA THR A 34 -9.84 11.83 -3.27
C THR A 34 -8.53 12.22 -3.96
N ASP A 35 -7.58 12.78 -3.21
CA ASP A 35 -6.29 13.18 -3.75
C ASP A 35 -5.37 11.97 -3.94
N LYS A 36 -4.72 11.89 -5.12
CA LYS A 36 -3.82 10.79 -5.49
C LYS A 36 -2.76 10.51 -4.43
N ALA A 37 -2.14 11.56 -3.89
CA ALA A 37 -1.07 11.41 -2.90
C ALA A 37 -1.59 10.80 -1.58
N ASP A 38 -2.76 11.23 -1.10
CA ASP A 38 -3.37 10.67 0.10
C ASP A 38 -3.79 9.22 -0.11
N ILE A 39 -4.36 8.88 -1.27
CA ILE A 39 -4.73 7.50 -1.65
C ILE A 39 -3.48 6.60 -1.69
N GLU A 40 -2.40 7.04 -2.33
CA GLU A 40 -1.15 6.28 -2.43
C GLU A 40 -0.54 5.99 -1.05
N ILE A 41 -0.44 7.01 -0.19
CA ILE A 41 0.14 6.87 1.15
C ILE A 41 -0.73 6.00 2.04
N SER A 42 -2.03 6.29 2.11
CA SER A 42 -2.99 5.52 2.89
C SER A 42 -3.03 4.05 2.44
N GLY A 43 -3.08 3.81 1.12
CA GLY A 43 -3.08 2.47 0.53
C GLY A 43 -1.81 1.68 0.84
N LEU A 44 -0.64 2.30 0.71
CA LEU A 44 0.63 1.63 1.02
C LEU A 44 0.71 1.25 2.50
N ILE A 45 0.33 2.15 3.40
CA ILE A 45 0.36 1.89 4.84
C ILE A 45 -0.70 0.86 5.24
N ALA A 46 -1.91 0.94 4.70
CA ALA A 46 -2.96 -0.05 4.93
C ALA A 46 -2.51 -1.46 4.48
N SER A 47 -1.86 -1.56 3.32
CA SER A 47 -1.30 -2.82 2.83
C SER A 47 -0.14 -3.32 3.71
N TRP A 48 0.74 -2.43 4.16
CA TRP A 48 1.88 -2.78 5.02
C TRP A 48 1.43 -3.37 6.35
N ILE A 49 0.43 -2.78 7.02
CA ILE A 49 -0.12 -3.30 8.28
C ILE A 49 -1.09 -4.48 8.09
N ALA A 50 -1.43 -4.87 6.86
CA ALA A 50 -2.36 -5.96 6.57
C ALA A 50 -1.77 -7.34 6.95
N THR A 51 -1.53 -7.55 8.23
CA THR A 51 -0.99 -8.78 8.81
C THR A 51 -1.75 -9.14 10.07
N GLY A 52 -2.37 -10.33 10.06
CA GLY A 52 -3.09 -10.88 11.21
C GLY A 52 -4.61 -10.80 11.07
N ASN A 53 -5.31 -10.57 12.18
CA ASN A 53 -6.76 -10.52 12.22
C ASN A 53 -7.30 -9.22 11.59
N ARG A 54 -8.28 -9.34 10.70
CA ARG A 54 -8.89 -8.21 9.98
C ARG A 54 -9.40 -7.10 10.91
N LYS A 55 -10.08 -7.45 12.02
CA LYS A 55 -10.57 -6.46 13.00
C LYS A 55 -9.43 -5.66 13.63
N ALA A 56 -8.29 -6.32 13.94
CA ALA A 56 -7.13 -5.66 14.49
C ALA A 56 -6.46 -4.73 13.46
N ILE A 57 -6.42 -5.13 12.18
CA ILE A 57 -5.90 -4.31 11.09
C ILE A 57 -6.75 -3.05 10.94
N ILE A 58 -8.08 -3.19 10.86
CA ILE A 58 -9.00 -2.06 10.74
C ILE A 58 -8.86 -1.11 11.93
N LYS A 59 -8.91 -1.62 13.17
CA LYS A 59 -8.72 -0.79 14.36
C LYS A 59 -7.39 -0.01 14.34
N SER A 60 -6.32 -0.63 13.85
CA SER A 60 -5.01 0.04 13.77
C SER A 60 -4.94 1.05 12.63
N GLY A 61 -5.58 0.75 11.49
CA GLY A 61 -5.73 1.70 10.39
C GLY A 61 -6.51 2.93 10.81
N ASP A 62 -7.63 2.78 11.53
CA ASP A 62 -8.41 3.90 12.08
C ASP A 62 -7.56 4.80 12.99
N ARG A 63 -6.78 4.18 13.88
CA ARG A 63 -5.87 4.92 14.75
C ARG A 63 -4.82 5.71 13.97
N ILE A 64 -4.21 5.09 12.95
CA ILE A 64 -3.22 5.74 12.10
C ILE A 64 -3.87 6.92 11.36
N ASP A 65 -5.02 6.72 10.79
CA ASP A 65 -5.72 7.71 9.98
C ASP A 65 -6.14 8.93 10.82
N HIS A 66 -6.77 8.69 11.97
CA HIS A 66 -7.32 9.76 12.81
C HIS A 66 -6.29 10.39 13.76
N GLU A 67 -5.42 9.59 14.39
CA GLU A 67 -4.52 10.09 15.45
C GLU A 67 -3.15 10.53 14.91
N LEU A 68 -2.63 9.87 13.86
CA LEU A 68 -1.33 10.22 13.27
C LEU A 68 -1.49 11.17 12.09
N PHE A 69 -2.31 10.78 11.10
CA PHE A 69 -2.46 11.56 9.87
C PHE A 69 -3.42 12.72 10.03
N LEU A 70 -4.28 12.71 11.06
CA LEU A 70 -5.37 13.68 11.22
C LEU A 70 -6.18 13.83 9.92
N ASN A 71 -6.44 12.70 9.27
CA ASN A 71 -7.09 12.56 7.97
C ASN A 71 -6.41 13.33 6.82
N ALA A 72 -5.09 13.50 6.87
CA ALA A 72 -4.32 14.17 5.83
C ALA A 72 -2.93 13.50 5.68
N PRO A 73 -2.86 12.27 5.13
CA PRO A 73 -1.62 11.48 5.02
C PRO A 73 -0.49 12.22 4.32
N TYR A 74 -0.76 12.85 3.19
CA TYR A 74 0.25 13.57 2.42
C TYR A 74 0.81 14.77 3.20
N ARG A 75 -0.07 15.53 3.84
CA ARG A 75 0.37 16.65 4.70
C ARG A 75 1.23 16.15 5.86
N TYR A 76 0.87 15.01 6.46
CA TYR A 76 1.68 14.41 7.53
C TYR A 76 3.06 13.99 7.04
N ILE A 77 3.17 13.39 5.86
CA ILE A 77 4.49 13.03 5.29
C ILE A 77 5.34 14.29 5.08
N LEU A 78 4.76 15.36 4.53
CA LEU A 78 5.48 16.61 4.28
C LEU A 78 5.81 17.42 5.55
N SER A 79 5.07 17.24 6.64
CA SER A 79 5.33 17.93 7.91
C SER A 79 6.59 17.45 8.62
N GLU A 80 7.08 16.29 8.25
CA GLU A 80 8.25 15.63 8.85
C GLU A 80 8.10 15.30 10.35
N GLU A 81 6.89 15.38 10.91
CA GLU A 81 6.62 15.04 12.32
C GLU A 81 6.98 13.60 12.68
N TRP A 82 7.02 12.71 11.68
CA TRP A 82 7.44 11.32 11.81
C TRP A 82 8.93 11.17 12.19
N ARG A 83 9.75 12.20 12.02
CA ARG A 83 11.20 12.19 12.39
C ARG A 83 11.44 11.90 13.86
N LYS A 84 10.48 12.23 14.73
CA LYS A 84 10.53 11.93 16.18
C LYS A 84 10.60 10.43 16.49
N TYR A 85 10.25 9.57 15.53
CA TYR A 85 10.25 8.11 15.71
C TYR A 85 11.57 7.44 15.29
N ARG A 86 12.57 8.22 14.86
CA ARG A 86 13.89 7.69 14.50
C ARG A 86 14.52 6.95 15.68
N GLY A 87 14.87 5.68 15.47
CA GLY A 87 15.50 4.82 16.48
C GLY A 87 14.55 4.32 17.58
N VAL A 88 13.26 4.62 17.52
CA VAL A 88 12.27 4.15 18.50
C VAL A 88 11.90 2.70 18.20
N THR A 89 12.35 1.78 19.07
CA THR A 89 12.20 0.33 18.91
C THR A 89 10.91 -0.25 19.49
N SER A 90 10.13 0.55 20.22
CA SER A 90 8.83 0.10 20.71
C SER A 90 7.86 -0.21 19.58
N SER A 91 6.88 -1.09 19.84
CA SER A 91 5.95 -1.54 18.82
C SER A 91 5.04 -0.42 18.32
N PHE A 92 5.01 -0.25 17.01
CA PHE A 92 4.02 0.53 16.27
C PHE A 92 2.77 -0.32 16.01
N TYR A 93 2.99 -1.50 15.41
CA TYR A 93 1.94 -2.48 15.13
C TYR A 93 2.53 -3.89 15.11
N ARG A 94 2.11 -4.76 16.03
CA ARG A 94 2.60 -6.15 16.12
C ARG A 94 4.13 -6.17 16.27
N TYR A 95 4.84 -6.66 15.25
CA TYR A 95 6.31 -6.74 15.18
C TYR A 95 6.94 -5.62 14.37
N TYR A 96 6.17 -4.64 13.92
CA TYR A 96 6.70 -3.40 13.34
C TYR A 96 6.95 -2.38 14.44
N SER A 97 8.13 -1.79 14.44
CA SER A 97 8.53 -0.74 15.36
C SER A 97 8.14 0.65 14.85
N TRP A 98 8.18 1.65 15.71
CA TRP A 98 8.07 3.04 15.31
C TRP A 98 9.23 3.46 14.39
N ASN A 99 10.41 2.84 14.54
CA ASN A 99 11.51 3.06 13.61
C ASN A 99 11.22 2.51 12.21
N ASP A 100 10.52 1.38 12.08
CA ASP A 100 10.08 0.89 10.77
C ASP A 100 9.10 1.88 10.11
N PHE A 101 8.18 2.45 10.90
CA PHE A 101 7.29 3.50 10.43
C PHE A 101 8.05 4.77 10.03
N TYR A 102 9.08 5.18 10.82
CA TYR A 102 9.96 6.29 10.44
C TYR A 102 10.62 6.04 9.09
N ILE A 103 11.19 4.86 8.85
CA ILE A 103 11.87 4.52 7.58
C ILE A 103 10.88 4.57 6.42
N LEU A 104 9.66 4.04 6.62
CA LEU A 104 8.59 4.10 5.63
C LEU A 104 8.23 5.55 5.26
N CYS A 105 8.01 6.39 6.27
CA CYS A 105 7.70 7.82 6.04
C CYS A 105 8.85 8.56 5.37
N GLN A 106 10.10 8.28 5.74
CA GLN A 106 11.28 8.86 5.11
C GLN A 106 11.36 8.51 3.62
N THR A 107 11.08 7.26 3.26
CA THR A 107 11.07 6.80 1.87
C THR A 107 9.95 7.47 1.07
N LEU A 108 8.75 7.58 1.64
CA LEU A 108 7.63 8.31 1.04
C LEU A 108 7.96 9.79 0.86
N TYR A 109 8.53 10.44 1.88
CA TYR A 109 8.94 11.84 1.79
C TYR A 109 9.90 12.09 0.63
N ALA A 110 10.92 11.22 0.47
CA ALA A 110 11.85 11.32 -0.66
C ALA A 110 11.13 11.18 -2.00
N ALA A 111 10.23 10.19 -2.13
CA ALA A 111 9.46 9.97 -3.35
C ALA A 111 8.67 11.21 -3.79
N TYR A 112 7.94 11.83 -2.86
CA TYR A 112 7.14 13.02 -3.17
C TYR A 112 7.98 14.27 -3.41
N ARG A 113 9.10 14.42 -2.71
CA ARG A 113 10.00 15.55 -2.91
C ARG A 113 10.76 15.50 -4.23
N GLU A 114 11.15 14.32 -4.68
CA GLU A 114 11.97 14.14 -5.88
C GLU A 114 11.12 14.02 -7.16
N HIS A 115 9.95 13.39 -7.09
CA HIS A 115 9.15 13.02 -8.26
C HIS A 115 7.70 13.48 -8.22
N GLY A 116 7.23 14.03 -7.11
CA GLY A 116 5.87 14.57 -6.97
C GLY A 116 4.79 13.54 -6.68
N ASP A 117 4.98 12.28 -7.06
CA ASP A 117 4.08 11.16 -6.77
C ASP A 117 4.85 9.83 -6.70
N LEU A 118 4.24 8.84 -6.03
CA LEU A 118 4.85 7.53 -5.81
C LEU A 118 4.99 6.72 -7.11
N GLU A 119 4.03 6.80 -8.01
CA GLU A 119 4.08 6.14 -9.32
C GLU A 119 5.30 6.59 -10.12
N SER A 120 5.52 7.90 -10.20
CA SER A 120 6.67 8.49 -10.91
C SER A 120 7.99 8.08 -10.27
N TYR A 121 8.07 8.08 -8.96
CA TYR A 121 9.26 7.63 -8.24
C TYR A 121 9.60 6.17 -8.55
N LEU A 122 8.60 5.28 -8.53
CA LEU A 122 8.81 3.88 -8.86
C LEU A 122 9.24 3.69 -10.32
N CYS A 123 8.71 4.47 -11.26
CA CYS A 123 9.15 4.40 -12.65
C CYS A 123 10.64 4.72 -12.83
N HIS A 124 11.21 5.54 -11.96
CA HIS A 124 12.63 5.93 -12.00
C HIS A 124 13.53 5.06 -11.11
N SER A 125 12.96 4.21 -10.25
CA SER A 125 13.72 3.41 -9.28
C SER A 125 14.61 2.34 -9.92
N LEU A 126 14.23 1.83 -11.10
CA LEU A 126 14.99 0.85 -11.88
C LEU A 126 14.92 1.22 -13.36
N SER A 127 16.00 0.93 -14.11
CA SER A 127 16.04 1.12 -15.57
C SER A 127 15.03 0.23 -16.31
N SER A 128 14.76 -0.96 -15.79
CA SER A 128 13.75 -1.92 -16.28
C SER A 128 13.23 -2.74 -15.10
N GLY A 129 12.06 -3.34 -15.23
CA GLY A 129 11.48 -4.20 -14.20
C GLY A 129 9.96 -4.03 -14.08
N THR A 130 9.32 -5.05 -13.52
CA THR A 130 7.90 -5.07 -13.20
C THR A 130 7.55 -4.06 -12.09
N PRO A 131 6.28 -3.66 -11.94
CA PRO A 131 5.85 -2.81 -10.84
C PRO A 131 6.24 -3.37 -9.46
N LEU A 132 6.19 -4.70 -9.30
CA LEU A 132 6.59 -5.37 -8.06
C LEU A 132 8.08 -5.22 -7.78
N GLU A 133 8.95 -5.47 -8.77
CA GLU A 133 10.40 -5.32 -8.62
C GLU A 133 10.79 -3.88 -8.28
N ARG A 134 10.11 -2.89 -8.88
CA ARG A 134 10.30 -1.48 -8.58
C ARG A 134 9.87 -1.15 -7.15
N LEU A 135 8.73 -1.64 -6.70
CA LEU A 135 8.26 -1.44 -5.33
C LEU A 135 9.19 -2.12 -4.32
N GLN A 136 9.68 -3.32 -4.62
CA GLN A 136 10.65 -4.05 -3.80
C GLN A 136 12.01 -3.34 -3.73
N SER A 137 12.47 -2.75 -4.84
CA SER A 137 13.75 -2.00 -4.85
C SER A 137 13.72 -0.78 -3.94
N VAL A 138 12.55 -0.13 -3.84
CA VAL A 138 12.36 1.07 -3.03
C VAL A 138 12.05 0.74 -1.56
N PHE A 139 11.14 -0.20 -1.31
CA PHE A 139 10.61 -0.45 0.03
C PHE A 139 11.10 -1.76 0.67
N GLY A 140 11.82 -2.61 -0.07
CA GLY A 140 12.24 -3.93 0.40
C GLY A 140 13.25 -3.95 1.55
N HIS A 141 13.76 -2.80 1.96
CA HIS A 141 14.59 -2.64 3.16
C HIS A 141 13.77 -2.39 4.43
N ILE A 142 12.46 -2.22 4.31
CA ILE A 142 11.54 -1.96 5.43
C ILE A 142 11.02 -3.28 5.97
N ASN A 143 11.02 -3.42 7.28
CA ASN A 143 10.47 -4.60 7.94
C ASN A 143 9.03 -4.90 7.49
N GLY A 144 8.77 -6.14 7.06
CA GLY A 144 7.47 -6.57 6.54
C GLY A 144 7.20 -6.25 5.05
N MET A 145 8.17 -5.65 4.37
CA MET A 145 8.19 -5.47 2.92
C MET A 145 9.30 -6.36 2.33
N PRO A 146 8.99 -7.42 1.57
CA PRO A 146 10.01 -8.32 1.06
C PRO A 146 10.90 -7.62 0.02
N ALA A 147 12.22 -7.79 0.19
CA ALA A 147 13.21 -7.29 -0.75
C ALA A 147 13.16 -8.04 -2.10
N LEU A 148 13.76 -7.46 -3.12
CA LEU A 148 13.86 -8.03 -4.47
C LEU A 148 14.49 -9.44 -4.48
N SER A 149 15.45 -9.69 -3.58
CA SER A 149 16.11 -10.99 -3.41
C SER A 149 15.30 -11.99 -2.56
N SER A 150 14.14 -11.60 -2.03
CA SER A 150 13.32 -12.45 -1.17
C SER A 150 12.56 -13.51 -1.96
N ALA A 151 12.53 -14.75 -1.46
CA ALA A 151 11.65 -15.80 -1.96
C ALA A 151 10.17 -15.63 -1.56
N SER A 152 9.81 -14.54 -0.88
CA SER A 152 8.44 -14.24 -0.47
C SER A 152 7.56 -13.93 -1.66
N GLU A 153 6.30 -14.38 -1.62
CA GLU A 153 5.27 -14.07 -2.63
C GLU A 153 4.83 -12.59 -2.64
N ALA A 154 5.37 -11.74 -1.75
CA ALA A 154 5.14 -10.31 -1.66
C ALA A 154 3.64 -9.89 -1.64
N LYS A 155 2.75 -10.71 -1.08
CA LYS A 155 1.29 -10.55 -1.15
C LYS A 155 0.78 -9.15 -0.83
N LYS A 156 1.35 -8.49 0.18
CA LYS A 156 0.95 -7.13 0.58
C LYS A 156 1.33 -6.09 -0.48
N MET A 157 2.50 -6.21 -1.06
CA MET A 157 2.93 -5.35 -2.15
C MET A 157 2.09 -5.58 -3.41
N CYS A 158 1.80 -6.83 -3.76
CA CYS A 158 0.91 -7.17 -4.87
C CYS A 158 -0.51 -6.63 -4.63
N MET A 159 -1.01 -6.68 -3.40
CA MET A 159 -2.31 -6.12 -3.04
C MET A 159 -2.34 -4.60 -3.26
N PHE A 160 -1.33 -3.87 -2.79
CA PHE A 160 -1.19 -2.44 -3.01
C PHE A 160 -1.11 -2.09 -4.50
N LEU A 161 -0.26 -2.79 -5.25
CA LEU A 161 -0.12 -2.58 -6.70
C LEU A 161 -1.42 -2.84 -7.44
N ARG A 162 -2.16 -3.89 -7.07
CA ARG A 162 -3.47 -4.16 -7.64
C ARG A 162 -4.41 -2.98 -7.42
N TRP A 163 -4.50 -2.47 -6.19
CA TRP A 163 -5.34 -1.32 -5.87
C TRP A 163 -5.01 -0.09 -6.73
N MET A 164 -3.74 0.17 -6.96
CA MET A 164 -3.30 1.36 -7.70
C MET A 164 -3.40 1.21 -9.22
N ILE A 165 -3.22 -0.01 -9.77
CA ILE A 165 -3.03 -0.24 -11.22
C ILE A 165 -4.28 -0.81 -11.90
N ARG A 166 -5.06 -1.67 -11.21
CA ARG A 166 -6.20 -2.34 -11.80
C ARG A 166 -7.32 -1.34 -12.07
N ARG A 167 -7.74 -1.27 -13.35
CA ARG A 167 -8.82 -0.40 -13.86
C ARG A 167 -10.11 -1.20 -13.96
N ASP A 168 -11.20 -0.50 -14.21
CA ASP A 168 -12.55 -1.11 -14.42
C ASP A 168 -13.02 -1.93 -13.20
N SER A 169 -12.77 -1.41 -11.99
CA SER A 169 -13.12 -2.00 -10.71
C SER A 169 -13.90 -1.00 -9.86
N CYS A 170 -14.91 -1.46 -9.15
CA CYS A 170 -15.58 -0.66 -8.13
C CYS A 170 -14.83 -0.69 -6.77
N VAL A 171 -13.86 -1.58 -6.62
CA VAL A 171 -13.06 -1.78 -5.40
C VAL A 171 -11.68 -1.14 -5.52
N ASP A 172 -10.97 -1.40 -6.63
CA ASP A 172 -9.62 -0.91 -6.86
C ASP A 172 -9.65 0.49 -7.50
N PHE A 173 -8.62 1.31 -7.29
CA PHE A 173 -8.60 2.71 -7.73
C PHE A 173 -8.20 2.89 -9.19
N GLY A 174 -7.23 2.10 -9.68
CA GLY A 174 -6.72 2.21 -11.06
C GLY A 174 -6.15 3.59 -11.41
N ILE A 175 -5.65 4.34 -10.41
CA ILE A 175 -5.18 5.73 -10.58
C ILE A 175 -3.78 5.83 -11.16
N TRP A 176 -3.01 4.74 -11.16
CA TRP A 176 -1.69 4.69 -11.80
C TRP A 176 -1.83 4.44 -13.31
N GLN A 177 -1.25 5.33 -14.10
CA GLN A 177 -1.36 5.31 -15.55
C GLN A 177 -0.09 4.85 -16.28
N LYS A 178 1.06 4.90 -15.60
CA LYS A 178 2.37 4.53 -16.16
C LYS A 178 2.63 3.03 -16.15
N PHE A 179 1.84 2.28 -15.36
CA PHE A 179 1.87 0.82 -15.31
C PHE A 179 0.62 0.23 -15.95
N HIS A 180 0.79 -0.92 -16.60
CA HIS A 180 -0.31 -1.61 -17.23
C HIS A 180 -0.82 -2.78 -16.35
N PRO A 181 -2.16 -3.02 -16.23
CA PRO A 181 -2.71 -4.13 -15.45
C PRO A 181 -2.15 -5.53 -15.78
N ARG A 182 -1.63 -5.72 -16.99
CA ARG A 182 -0.99 -6.99 -17.40
C ARG A 182 0.40 -7.21 -16.81
N GLU A 183 0.96 -6.22 -16.13
CA GLU A 183 2.27 -6.29 -15.49
C GLU A 183 2.18 -6.73 -14.02
N LEU A 184 0.93 -6.95 -13.52
CA LEU A 184 0.62 -7.43 -12.17
C LEU A 184 0.79 -8.94 -11.99
#